data_87df2a7c0be708b682192656ac3a2db1
#
_entry.id   87df2a7c0be708b682192656ac3a2db1
#
_cell.length_a   1.000
_cell.length_b   1.000
_cell.length_c   1.000
_cell.angle_alpha   90.00
_cell.angle_beta   90.00
_cell.angle_gamma   90.00
#
_symmetry.space_group_name_H-M   'P 1'
#
loop_
_entity.id
_entity.type
_entity.pdbx_description
1 polymer ?
#
loop_
_entity_poly.entity_id
_entity_poly.type
_entity_poly.pdbx_seq_one_letter_code
_entity_poly.pdbx_strand_id
1 'polypeptide(L)'
;MVENNFTYKPTTAFWKIQKLIKDGISKFKEKEQKLFIIQGGQGAGKTIAILMLLADYLQRNKAEGTICSAELTKVKDTVLNDFVKIMQDYNLFDYRKYDKTRSKYVIDNGHFVEFIGLDKEDIGKGRRRKFVYINEANKITQKQYSDITARAEIVIIDFNPDKHFWGHDLINDFNFINLTHEDNEYLSENERNNILAYYEKGYNPDGTVKNEFWANQWRVYGLGEIGSIEGRVFTHFKEIDVMNFLKLPFKSHYGVDWGVNHKFAIIESKYDRDTNTIFYHELNYKSENELISELPSEYIAKMNENGGIIRYTFDKLQIPKNADIVCDCANPEKILILRKYGWERAYGIAKPKGSIMSGISLMQGTNVFYTSTSNGIRLEQQNYSYAKDRLGTIDDEVIDDFNHSLDACRYLRKHFETRK
;
A
#
# COMPACT_ATOMS: atom_id res chain seq x y z
N MET A 1 45.90 -0.88 22.22
CA MET A 1 44.72 -0.42 21.45
C MET A 1 43.50 -0.95 22.19
N VAL A 2 42.71 -0.08 22.81
CA VAL A 2 41.45 -0.50 23.45
C VAL A 2 40.52 -0.86 22.29
N GLU A 3 40.19 -2.13 22.11
CA GLU A 3 39.13 -2.54 21.23
C GLU A 3 37.84 -1.87 21.75
N ASN A 4 37.39 -0.84 21.07
CA ASN A 4 36.07 -0.27 21.35
C ASN A 4 35.03 -1.34 21.01
N ASN A 5 34.57 -2.07 22.02
CA ASN A 5 33.50 -3.06 21.89
C ASN A 5 32.16 -2.32 21.73
N PHE A 6 31.94 -1.75 20.54
CA PHE A 6 30.60 -1.21 20.22
C PHE A 6 29.58 -2.32 20.18
N THR A 7 28.44 -2.09 20.83
CA THR A 7 27.26 -2.99 20.80
C THR A 7 26.62 -2.98 19.41
N TYR A 8 26.52 -1.78 18.81
CA TYR A 8 25.96 -1.60 17.48
C TYR A 8 27.10 -1.48 16.45
N LYS A 9 27.24 -2.51 15.62
CA LYS A 9 28.25 -2.53 14.54
C LYS A 9 27.57 -2.50 13.19
N PRO A 10 28.18 -1.86 12.15
CA PRO A 10 27.64 -1.90 10.79
C PRO A 10 27.53 -3.34 10.31
N THR A 11 26.33 -3.68 9.80
CA THR A 11 25.98 -4.98 9.21
C THR A 11 26.02 -4.90 7.69
N THR A 12 25.84 -6.04 7.03
CA THR A 12 25.60 -6.07 5.56
C THR A 12 24.40 -5.20 5.19
N ALA A 13 23.32 -5.20 5.99
CA ALA A 13 22.16 -4.30 5.80
C ALA A 13 22.57 -2.82 5.82
N PHE A 14 23.41 -2.41 6.78
CA PHE A 14 23.93 -1.03 6.85
C PHE A 14 24.63 -0.62 5.55
N TRP A 15 25.56 -1.45 5.08
CA TRP A 15 26.33 -1.14 3.88
C TRP A 15 25.47 -1.14 2.60
N LYS A 16 24.50 -2.04 2.52
CA LYS A 16 23.55 -2.10 1.40
C LYS A 16 22.67 -0.85 1.35
N ILE A 17 22.11 -0.41 2.49
CA ILE A 17 21.29 0.82 2.57
C ILE A 17 22.15 2.06 2.26
N GLN A 18 23.35 2.16 2.82
CA GLN A 18 24.28 3.26 2.53
C GLN A 18 24.58 3.35 1.04
N LYS A 19 24.86 2.22 0.40
CA LYS A 19 25.10 2.15 -1.04
C LYS A 19 23.87 2.59 -1.84
N LEU A 20 22.68 2.09 -1.49
CA LEU A 20 21.42 2.50 -2.13
C LEU A 20 21.25 4.02 -2.11
N ILE A 21 21.40 4.64 -0.94
CA ILE A 21 21.26 6.09 -0.78
C ILE A 21 22.35 6.83 -1.58
N LYS A 22 23.60 6.42 -1.47
CA LYS A 22 24.72 7.05 -2.16
C LYS A 22 24.60 7.00 -3.68
N ASP A 23 24.27 5.82 -4.21
CA ASP A 23 24.18 5.59 -5.65
C ASP A 23 22.86 6.17 -6.23
N GLY A 24 21.78 6.14 -5.45
CA GLY A 24 20.47 6.62 -5.85
C GLY A 24 20.33 8.14 -5.80
N ILE A 25 20.98 8.84 -4.86
CA ILE A 25 20.76 10.26 -4.63
C ILE A 25 21.03 11.14 -5.86
N SER A 26 21.99 10.77 -6.71
CA SER A 26 22.35 11.48 -7.94
C SER A 26 21.39 11.21 -9.12
N LYS A 27 20.52 10.21 -9.00
CA LYS A 27 19.57 9.82 -10.04
C LYS A 27 18.26 10.62 -9.98
N PHE A 28 18.00 11.27 -8.84
CA PHE A 28 16.87 12.20 -8.71
C PHE A 28 17.22 13.56 -9.32
N LYS A 29 16.21 14.25 -9.87
CA LYS A 29 16.38 15.64 -10.33
C LYS A 29 16.75 16.55 -9.17
N GLU A 30 17.45 17.65 -9.44
CA GLU A 30 18.03 18.53 -8.41
C GLU A 30 17.03 19.01 -7.35
N LYS A 31 15.78 19.33 -7.74
CA LYS A 31 14.72 19.80 -6.85
C LYS A 31 13.69 18.73 -6.50
N GLU A 32 13.90 17.49 -6.92
CA GLU A 32 13.00 16.37 -6.65
C GLU A 32 13.22 15.85 -5.23
N GLN A 33 12.14 15.44 -4.57
CA GLN A 33 12.20 14.73 -3.30
C GLN A 33 12.85 13.36 -3.50
N LYS A 34 13.84 13.04 -2.68
CA LYS A 34 14.60 11.79 -2.77
C LYS A 34 14.00 10.75 -1.84
N LEU A 35 13.26 9.80 -2.39
CA LEU A 35 12.62 8.71 -1.65
C LEU A 35 13.46 7.44 -1.73
N PHE A 36 13.74 6.81 -0.57
CA PHE A 36 14.39 5.50 -0.45
C PHE A 36 13.49 4.54 0.32
N ILE A 37 13.29 3.35 -0.21
CA ILE A 37 12.36 2.34 0.27
C ILE A 37 13.13 1.09 0.68
N ILE A 38 13.08 0.77 1.97
CA ILE A 38 13.80 -0.36 2.56
C ILE A 38 12.75 -1.39 3.04
N GLN A 39 12.51 -2.38 2.20
CA GLN A 39 11.70 -3.55 2.52
C GLN A 39 12.57 -4.60 3.17
N GLY A 40 11.98 -5.49 3.97
CA GLY A 40 12.71 -6.68 4.41
C GLY A 40 12.04 -7.44 5.53
N GLY A 41 12.53 -8.66 5.75
CA GLY A 41 12.05 -9.57 6.76
C GLY A 41 12.32 -9.12 8.21
N GLN A 42 11.87 -9.95 9.13
CA GLN A 42 12.17 -9.78 10.55
C GLN A 42 13.66 -10.00 10.80
N GLY A 43 14.22 -9.24 11.73
CA GLY A 43 15.64 -9.38 12.07
C GLY A 43 16.64 -8.92 11.01
N ALA A 44 16.18 -8.39 9.86
CA ALA A 44 17.04 -7.90 8.78
C ALA A 44 17.91 -6.67 9.13
N GLY A 45 17.74 -6.10 10.32
CA GLY A 45 18.56 -4.98 10.81
C GLY A 45 18.22 -3.62 10.20
N LYS A 46 17.08 -3.48 9.48
CA LYS A 46 16.65 -2.26 8.78
C LYS A 46 16.71 -1.02 9.67
N THR A 47 15.94 -1.03 10.74
CA THR A 47 15.75 0.11 11.66
C THR A 47 17.08 0.56 12.26
N ILE A 48 17.87 -0.38 12.79
CA ILE A 48 19.20 -0.07 13.38
C ILE A 48 20.14 0.52 12.34
N ALA A 49 20.21 -0.09 11.15
CA ALA A 49 21.06 0.40 10.06
C ALA A 49 20.69 1.82 9.62
N ILE A 50 19.39 2.12 9.47
CA ILE A 50 18.91 3.47 9.13
C ILE A 50 19.24 4.46 10.25
N LEU A 51 19.00 4.11 11.52
CA LEU A 51 19.31 4.98 12.66
C LEU A 51 20.81 5.28 12.78
N MET A 52 21.67 4.30 12.52
CA MET A 52 23.13 4.51 12.48
C MET A 52 23.52 5.48 11.36
N LEU A 53 22.95 5.33 10.15
CA LEU A 53 23.20 6.25 9.03
C LEU A 53 22.70 7.66 9.34
N LEU A 54 21.55 7.81 9.97
CA LEU A 54 21.01 9.11 10.37
C LEU A 54 21.81 9.74 11.49
N ALA A 55 22.28 8.96 12.48
CA ALA A 55 23.16 9.45 13.54
C ALA A 55 24.48 9.99 12.96
N ASP A 56 25.13 9.24 12.07
CA ASP A 56 26.36 9.69 11.37
C ASP A 56 26.08 10.94 10.52
N TYR A 57 24.96 10.96 9.77
CA TYR A 57 24.58 12.10 8.96
C TYR A 57 24.41 13.38 9.79
N LEU A 58 23.74 13.29 10.93
CA LEU A 58 23.48 14.40 11.86
C LEU A 58 24.77 14.95 12.50
N GLN A 59 25.82 14.14 12.69
CA GLN A 59 27.11 14.60 13.19
C GLN A 59 27.87 15.42 12.15
N ARG A 60 27.72 15.10 10.87
CA ARG A 60 28.48 15.73 9.77
C ARG A 60 27.73 16.88 9.11
N ASN A 61 26.43 16.94 9.23
CA ASN A 61 25.59 17.88 8.49
C ASN A 61 24.66 18.65 9.42
N LYS A 62 24.52 19.92 9.11
CA LYS A 62 23.48 20.74 9.73
C LYS A 62 22.14 20.38 9.13
N ALA A 63 21.27 19.73 9.93
CA ALA A 63 20.00 19.22 9.43
C ALA A 63 18.89 19.28 10.47
N GLU A 64 17.66 19.52 10.00
CA GLU A 64 16.43 19.31 10.73
C GLU A 64 15.80 18.02 10.24
N GLY A 65 15.68 17.04 11.12
CA GLY A 65 15.15 15.73 10.79
C GLY A 65 13.94 15.35 11.60
N THR A 66 13.11 14.49 11.02
CA THR A 66 11.96 13.89 11.71
C THR A 66 12.03 12.37 11.54
N ILE A 67 11.87 11.65 12.64
CA ILE A 67 11.69 10.20 12.68
C ILE A 67 10.29 9.94 13.21
N CYS A 68 9.49 9.16 12.48
CA CYS A 68 8.10 8.94 12.85
C CYS A 68 7.65 7.50 12.59
N SER A 69 6.53 7.13 13.19
CA SER A 69 5.76 5.92 12.95
C SER A 69 4.29 6.20 13.20
N ALA A 70 3.42 5.21 13.03
CA ALA A 70 1.98 5.35 13.20
C ALA A 70 1.60 5.92 14.58
N GLU A 71 2.24 5.46 15.67
CA GLU A 71 1.90 5.81 17.04
C GLU A 71 3.10 6.36 17.82
N LEU A 72 2.88 7.42 18.61
CA LEU A 72 3.96 8.04 19.41
C LEU A 72 4.53 7.09 20.48
N THR A 73 3.73 6.24 21.09
CA THR A 73 4.18 5.24 22.06
C THR A 73 5.18 4.29 21.42
N LYS A 74 4.87 3.74 20.26
CA LYS A 74 5.80 2.87 19.50
C LYS A 74 7.09 3.59 19.14
N VAL A 75 7.02 4.84 18.67
CA VAL A 75 8.23 5.62 18.37
C VAL A 75 9.12 5.74 19.60
N LYS A 76 8.56 6.01 20.78
CA LYS A 76 9.32 6.19 22.03
C LYS A 76 9.91 4.88 22.55
N ASP A 77 9.12 3.81 22.49
CA ASP A 77 9.49 2.53 23.09
C ASP A 77 10.48 1.72 22.22
N THR A 78 10.54 2.02 20.93
CA THR A 78 11.42 1.33 19.98
C THR A 78 12.46 2.29 19.38
N VAL A 79 12.08 3.03 18.36
CA VAL A 79 12.98 3.80 17.48
C VAL A 79 13.80 4.85 18.22
N LEU A 80 13.17 5.59 19.15
CA LEU A 80 13.86 6.58 19.98
C LEU A 80 14.84 5.92 20.95
N ASN A 81 14.43 4.83 21.59
CA ASN A 81 15.32 4.09 22.49
C ASN A 81 16.54 3.53 21.75
N ASP A 82 16.34 2.98 20.57
CA ASP A 82 17.44 2.47 19.74
C ASP A 82 18.35 3.61 19.27
N PHE A 83 17.80 4.75 18.84
CA PHE A 83 18.60 5.92 18.50
C PHE A 83 19.45 6.41 19.66
N VAL A 84 18.87 6.51 20.87
CA VAL A 84 19.61 6.92 22.08
C VAL A 84 20.73 5.93 22.41
N LYS A 85 20.46 4.63 22.37
CA LYS A 85 21.47 3.59 22.61
C LYS A 85 22.61 3.64 21.60
N ILE A 86 22.30 3.79 20.31
CA ILE A 86 23.30 3.96 19.25
C ILE A 86 24.18 5.19 19.55
N MET A 87 23.58 6.33 19.84
CA MET A 87 24.30 7.55 20.14
C MET A 87 25.16 7.43 21.40
N GLN A 88 24.69 6.69 22.42
CA GLN A 88 25.45 6.41 23.65
C GLN A 88 26.63 5.47 23.36
N ASP A 89 26.42 4.41 22.61
CA ASP A 89 27.44 3.42 22.24
C ASP A 89 28.64 4.08 21.53
N TYR A 90 28.35 5.06 20.67
CA TYR A 90 29.37 5.84 19.98
C TYR A 90 29.84 7.10 20.74
N ASN A 91 29.48 7.28 22.02
CA ASN A 91 29.79 8.46 22.84
C ASN A 91 29.36 9.80 22.24
N LEU A 92 28.25 9.81 21.50
CA LEU A 92 27.68 10.97 20.82
C LEU A 92 26.48 11.59 21.56
N PHE A 93 25.95 10.89 22.57
CA PHE A 93 24.75 11.32 23.28
C PHE A 93 25.07 12.26 24.45
N ASP A 94 24.44 13.45 24.46
CA ASP A 94 24.48 14.38 25.58
C ASP A 94 23.07 14.60 26.14
N TYR A 95 22.83 14.18 27.38
CA TYR A 95 21.53 14.31 28.06
C TYR A 95 21.02 15.77 28.12
N ARG A 96 21.89 16.77 28.14
CA ARG A 96 21.52 18.19 28.14
C ARG A 96 20.90 18.66 26.83
N LYS A 97 21.16 17.93 25.74
CA LYS A 97 20.65 18.17 24.40
C LYS A 97 19.34 17.45 24.11
N TYR A 98 18.86 16.63 25.04
CA TYR A 98 17.64 15.84 24.87
C TYR A 98 16.44 16.42 25.61
N ASP A 99 15.49 16.98 24.85
CA ASP A 99 14.17 17.41 25.35
C ASP A 99 13.21 16.20 25.40
N LYS A 100 13.09 15.59 26.58
CA LYS A 100 12.23 14.43 26.79
C LYS A 100 10.74 14.73 26.56
N THR A 101 10.31 15.96 26.88
CA THR A 101 8.91 16.37 26.75
C THR A 101 8.50 16.44 25.29
N ARG A 102 9.34 17.01 24.45
CA ARG A 102 9.11 17.17 23.02
C ARG A 102 9.63 15.97 22.19
N SER A 103 10.25 14.99 22.82
CA SER A 103 10.95 13.89 22.14
C SER A 103 11.89 14.38 21.03
N LYS A 104 12.75 15.35 21.40
CA LYS A 104 13.62 16.07 20.47
C LYS A 104 15.07 16.06 20.96
N TYR A 105 15.99 15.68 20.10
CA TYR A 105 17.43 15.78 20.35
C TYR A 105 18.01 16.95 19.55
N VAL A 106 18.52 17.97 20.26
CA VAL A 106 19.12 19.16 19.66
C VAL A 106 20.62 18.96 19.57
N ILE A 107 21.17 19.04 18.36
CA ILE A 107 22.61 18.80 18.13
C ILE A 107 23.40 20.07 18.41
N ASP A 108 23.21 21.12 17.61
CA ASP A 108 23.77 22.46 17.81
C ASP A 108 22.95 23.50 17.03
N ASN A 109 22.94 24.77 17.47
CA ASN A 109 22.46 25.96 16.72
C ASN A 109 21.14 25.77 15.93
N GLY A 110 20.17 25.06 16.49
CA GLY A 110 18.87 24.83 15.87
C GLY A 110 18.77 23.54 15.06
N HIS A 111 19.88 22.80 14.87
CA HIS A 111 19.83 21.48 14.23
C HIS A 111 19.34 20.44 15.22
N PHE A 112 18.43 19.59 14.77
CA PHE A 112 17.77 18.63 15.65
C PHE A 112 17.18 17.44 14.89
N VAL A 113 16.92 16.38 15.63
CA VAL A 113 16.00 15.31 15.24
C VAL A 113 14.83 15.26 16.22
N GLU A 114 13.61 15.23 15.69
CA GLU A 114 12.40 15.05 16.47
C GLU A 114 11.79 13.68 16.22
N PHE A 115 11.11 13.13 17.24
CA PHE A 115 10.46 11.82 17.20
C PHE A 115 8.96 12.00 17.41
N ILE A 116 8.14 11.68 16.41
CA ILE A 116 6.71 11.94 16.43
C ILE A 116 5.89 10.71 16.04
N GLY A 117 4.69 10.59 16.61
CA GLY A 117 3.65 9.67 16.15
C GLY A 117 2.73 10.38 15.17
N LEU A 118 2.20 9.64 14.20
CA LEU A 118 1.27 10.17 13.21
C LEU A 118 -0.21 9.87 13.59
N ASP A 119 -0.45 9.54 14.85
CA ASP A 119 -1.76 9.22 15.43
C ASP A 119 -2.71 10.42 15.60
N LYS A 120 -2.20 11.65 15.47
CA LYS A 120 -3.00 12.88 15.54
C LYS A 120 -2.99 13.58 14.19
N GLU A 121 -4.14 14.13 13.81
CA GLU A 121 -4.25 14.95 12.60
C GLU A 121 -3.33 16.18 12.67
N ASP A 122 -2.81 16.58 11.51
CA ASP A 122 -1.93 17.75 11.30
C ASP A 122 -0.57 17.74 12.01
N ILE A 123 -0.18 16.65 12.68
CA ILE A 123 1.16 16.55 13.26
C ILE A 123 2.22 16.64 12.16
N GLY A 124 3.11 17.61 12.34
CA GLY A 124 4.28 17.76 11.45
C GLY A 124 3.99 18.35 10.07
N LYS A 125 2.73 18.67 9.75
CA LYS A 125 2.33 19.28 8.48
C LYS A 125 3.01 20.64 8.24
N GLY A 126 3.47 20.84 7.02
CA GLY A 126 3.99 22.16 6.58
C GLY A 126 5.39 22.54 7.03
N ARG A 127 6.09 21.75 7.84
CA ARG A 127 7.47 22.03 8.25
C ARG A 127 8.45 21.65 7.16
N ARG A 128 9.47 22.46 6.94
CA ARG A 128 10.64 22.08 6.09
C ARG A 128 11.53 21.13 6.87
N ARG A 129 11.98 20.06 6.22
CA ARG A 129 12.87 19.06 6.82
C ARG A 129 13.95 18.64 5.82
N LYS A 130 15.16 18.44 6.33
CA LYS A 130 16.21 17.86 5.51
C LYS A 130 15.95 16.40 5.24
N PHE A 131 15.47 15.66 6.26
CA PHE A 131 15.04 14.29 6.09
C PHE A 131 13.78 13.96 6.92
N VAL A 132 13.02 12.99 6.43
CA VAL A 132 11.98 12.27 7.17
C VAL A 132 12.27 10.78 7.08
N TYR A 133 12.32 10.12 8.21
CA TYR A 133 12.35 8.67 8.28
C TYR A 133 11.03 8.16 8.86
N ILE A 134 10.37 7.27 8.13
CA ILE A 134 9.10 6.65 8.53
C ILE A 134 9.35 5.18 8.80
N ASN A 135 9.33 4.81 10.06
CA ASN A 135 9.45 3.43 10.50
C ASN A 135 8.09 2.73 10.44
N GLU A 136 8.06 1.50 9.93
CA GLU A 136 6.84 0.73 9.68
C GLU A 136 5.81 1.47 8.80
N ALA A 137 6.25 1.95 7.62
CA ALA A 137 5.41 2.75 6.72
C ALA A 137 4.13 2.03 6.25
N ASN A 138 4.08 0.70 6.30
CA ASN A 138 2.88 -0.10 6.05
C ASN A 138 1.76 0.09 7.10
N LYS A 139 2.03 0.79 8.20
CA LYS A 139 1.05 1.10 9.28
C LYS A 139 0.45 2.50 9.16
N ILE A 140 0.88 3.31 8.21
CA ILE A 140 0.35 4.66 7.98
C ILE A 140 -0.39 4.75 6.66
N THR A 141 -1.32 5.71 6.57
CA THR A 141 -2.05 5.99 5.34
C THR A 141 -1.20 6.80 4.35
N GLN A 142 -1.53 6.74 3.07
CA GLN A 142 -0.91 7.56 2.04
C GLN A 142 -1.08 9.06 2.30
N LYS A 143 -2.21 9.48 2.91
CA LYS A 143 -2.44 10.87 3.33
C LYS A 143 -1.44 11.30 4.39
N GLN A 144 -1.25 10.50 5.45
CA GLN A 144 -0.25 10.79 6.49
C GLN A 144 1.17 10.88 5.91
N TYR A 145 1.52 9.97 5.00
CA TYR A 145 2.79 10.04 4.25
C TYR A 145 2.91 11.37 3.50
N SER A 146 1.93 11.73 2.69
CA SER A 146 1.94 12.98 1.91
C SER A 146 2.05 14.21 2.80
N ASP A 147 1.31 14.26 3.91
CA ASP A 147 1.30 15.40 4.85
C ASP A 147 2.66 15.60 5.53
N ILE A 148 3.31 14.52 6.00
CA ILE A 148 4.60 14.60 6.72
C ILE A 148 5.79 14.86 5.78
N THR A 149 5.73 14.36 4.55
CA THR A 149 6.85 14.43 3.59
C THR A 149 6.79 15.61 2.64
N ALA A 150 5.67 16.35 2.55
CA ALA A 150 5.42 17.41 1.56
C ALA A 150 6.55 18.43 1.39
N ARG A 151 7.37 18.67 2.41
CA ARG A 151 8.50 19.62 2.40
C ARG A 151 9.81 19.00 2.87
N ALA A 152 9.95 17.68 2.76
CA ALA A 152 11.18 16.96 3.03
C ALA A 152 12.04 16.86 1.77
N GLU A 153 13.36 16.98 1.90
CA GLU A 153 14.28 16.78 0.79
C GLU A 153 14.59 15.29 0.58
N ILE A 154 14.80 14.55 1.68
CA ILE A 154 15.09 13.13 1.68
C ILE A 154 14.01 12.42 2.50
N VAL A 155 13.45 11.37 1.98
CA VAL A 155 12.50 10.49 2.65
C VAL A 155 13.04 9.08 2.65
N ILE A 156 13.04 8.46 3.81
CA ILE A 156 13.40 7.04 3.98
C ILE A 156 12.20 6.37 4.62
N ILE A 157 11.75 5.27 4.05
CA ILE A 157 10.71 4.43 4.64
C ILE A 157 11.20 3.01 4.79
N ASP A 158 10.85 2.36 5.90
CA ASP A 158 11.07 0.93 6.06
C ASP A 158 9.77 0.20 6.45
N PHE A 159 9.69 -1.07 6.10
CA PHE A 159 8.56 -1.92 6.46
C PHE A 159 8.86 -3.41 6.29
N ASN A 160 8.06 -4.23 6.97
CA ASN A 160 7.91 -5.64 6.64
C ASN A 160 6.75 -5.79 5.64
N PRO A 161 6.92 -6.56 4.56
CA PRO A 161 5.93 -6.65 3.48
C PRO A 161 4.82 -7.67 3.80
N ASP A 162 4.10 -7.44 4.90
CA ASP A 162 2.98 -8.29 5.33
C ASP A 162 1.83 -8.31 4.31
N LYS A 163 1.62 -7.19 3.61
CA LYS A 163 0.67 -7.05 2.51
C LYS A 163 1.11 -5.94 1.55
N HIS A 164 0.52 -5.90 0.36
CA HIS A 164 0.70 -4.78 -0.55
C HIS A 164 0.06 -3.51 0.01
N PHE A 165 0.74 -2.36 -0.14
CA PHE A 165 0.24 -1.04 0.28
C PHE A 165 0.85 0.06 -0.62
N TRP A 166 0.41 1.31 -0.47
CA TRP A 166 0.78 2.46 -1.31
C TRP A 166 2.30 2.64 -1.50
N GLY A 167 3.12 2.21 -0.54
CA GLY A 167 4.58 2.33 -0.62
C GLY A 167 5.19 1.48 -1.74
N HIS A 168 4.58 0.35 -2.10
CA HIS A 168 5.04 -0.49 -3.20
C HIS A 168 4.86 0.18 -4.57
N ASP A 169 3.85 1.07 -4.72
CA ASP A 169 3.59 1.79 -5.96
C ASP A 169 4.63 2.89 -6.24
N LEU A 170 5.46 3.22 -5.24
CA LEU A 170 6.52 4.23 -5.33
C LEU A 170 7.91 3.63 -5.62
N ILE A 171 7.99 2.31 -5.78
CA ILE A 171 9.25 1.59 -6.06
C ILE A 171 9.70 1.85 -7.50
N ASN A 172 11.00 2.10 -7.66
CA ASN A 172 11.68 2.16 -8.96
C ASN A 172 13.07 1.52 -8.89
N ASP A 173 13.77 1.45 -10.02
CA ASP A 173 15.04 0.71 -10.16
C ASP A 173 16.20 1.21 -9.31
N PHE A 174 16.10 2.39 -8.70
CA PHE A 174 17.22 3.01 -7.96
C PHE A 174 16.87 3.48 -6.54
N ASN A 175 15.64 3.28 -6.08
CA ASN A 175 15.21 3.75 -4.78
C ASN A 175 14.81 2.62 -3.80
N PHE A 176 14.93 1.37 -4.19
CA PHE A 176 14.41 0.23 -3.46
C PHE A 176 15.47 -0.81 -3.14
N ILE A 177 15.33 -1.42 -1.97
CA ILE A 177 16.09 -2.61 -1.58
C ILE A 177 15.23 -3.53 -0.72
N ASN A 178 15.37 -4.84 -0.95
CA ASN A 178 14.86 -5.88 -0.08
C ASN A 178 16.00 -6.50 0.74
N LEU A 179 15.79 -6.63 2.05
CA LEU A 179 16.75 -7.18 3.02
C LEU A 179 16.16 -8.39 3.72
N THR A 180 17.04 -9.33 4.08
CA THR A 180 16.67 -10.54 4.81
C THR A 180 17.41 -10.62 6.15
N HIS A 181 17.06 -11.59 6.97
CA HIS A 181 17.77 -11.87 8.21
C HIS A 181 19.25 -12.23 8.00
N GLU A 182 19.65 -12.65 6.79
CA GLU A 182 21.04 -12.94 6.43
C GLU A 182 21.89 -11.66 6.31
N ASP A 183 21.27 -10.52 6.10
CA ASP A 183 21.94 -9.21 6.05
C ASP A 183 22.30 -8.64 7.42
N ASN A 184 21.97 -9.37 8.50
CA ASN A 184 22.25 -9.00 9.89
C ASN A 184 23.09 -10.07 10.59
N GLU A 185 24.39 -9.90 10.55
CA GLU A 185 25.36 -10.83 11.13
C GLU A 185 25.28 -10.88 12.67
N TYR A 186 24.68 -9.86 13.30
CA TYR A 186 24.56 -9.76 14.76
C TYR A 186 23.17 -10.20 15.26
N LEU A 187 22.35 -10.78 14.38
CA LEU A 187 21.09 -11.42 14.79
C LEU A 187 21.38 -12.57 15.74
N SER A 188 20.73 -12.59 16.90
CA SER A 188 20.92 -13.67 17.87
C SER A 188 20.53 -15.02 17.26
N GLU A 189 21.22 -16.08 17.70
CA GLU A 189 20.91 -17.45 17.24
C GLU A 189 19.46 -17.83 17.49
N ASN A 190 18.91 -17.39 18.64
CA ASN A 190 17.52 -17.65 18.98
C ASN A 190 16.54 -16.97 18.01
N GLU A 191 16.77 -15.70 17.66
CA GLU A 191 15.96 -14.98 16.67
C GLU A 191 16.08 -15.61 15.29
N ARG A 192 17.28 -15.98 14.88
CA ARG A 192 17.53 -16.67 13.61
C ARG A 192 16.77 -17.99 13.54
N ASN A 193 16.84 -18.81 14.60
CA ASN A 193 16.13 -20.09 14.67
C ASN A 193 14.60 -19.90 14.63
N ASN A 194 14.07 -18.85 15.26
CA ASN A 194 12.65 -18.53 15.19
C ASN A 194 12.21 -18.20 13.76
N ILE A 195 13.04 -17.50 13.00
CA ILE A 195 12.75 -17.18 11.58
C ILE A 195 12.84 -18.44 10.71
N LEU A 196 13.87 -19.27 10.90
CA LEU A 196 14.05 -20.52 10.15
C LEU A 196 12.93 -21.53 10.45
N ALA A 197 12.38 -21.54 11.67
CA ALA A 197 11.24 -22.37 12.01
C ALA A 197 9.98 -22.09 11.16
N TYR A 198 9.83 -20.89 10.57
CA TYR A 198 8.76 -20.63 9.60
C TYR A 198 8.92 -21.48 8.34
N TYR A 199 10.16 -21.63 7.83
CA TYR A 199 10.43 -22.49 6.69
C TYR A 199 10.14 -23.96 7.02
N GLU A 200 10.65 -24.48 8.11
CA GLU A 200 10.47 -25.88 8.52
C GLU A 200 8.99 -26.26 8.74
N LYS A 201 8.19 -25.31 9.23
CA LYS A 201 6.74 -25.50 9.40
C LYS A 201 5.96 -25.34 8.10
N GLY A 202 6.46 -24.51 7.16
CA GLY A 202 5.78 -24.15 5.93
C GLY A 202 6.04 -25.08 4.77
N TYR A 203 7.19 -25.74 4.74
CA TYR A 203 7.64 -26.50 3.57
C TYR A 203 8.03 -27.95 3.93
N ASN A 204 7.86 -28.84 2.96
CA ASN A 204 8.41 -30.19 2.99
C ASN A 204 9.90 -30.18 2.59
N PRO A 205 10.67 -31.25 2.85
CA PRO A 205 12.06 -31.36 2.42
C PRO A 205 12.30 -31.23 0.91
N ASP A 206 11.29 -31.52 0.10
CA ASP A 206 11.32 -31.35 -1.35
C ASP A 206 10.97 -29.93 -1.84
N GLY A 207 10.76 -29.00 -0.92
CA GLY A 207 10.40 -27.61 -1.22
C GLY A 207 8.92 -27.36 -1.54
N THR A 208 8.08 -28.38 -1.50
CA THR A 208 6.63 -28.21 -1.68
C THR A 208 5.99 -27.62 -0.41
N VAL A 209 4.93 -26.83 -0.58
CA VAL A 209 4.24 -26.21 0.54
C VAL A 209 3.53 -27.28 1.39
N LYS A 210 3.88 -27.33 2.67
CA LYS A 210 3.29 -28.20 3.69
C LYS A 210 2.15 -27.49 4.43
N ASN A 211 2.32 -26.18 4.67
CA ASN A 211 1.37 -25.38 5.38
C ASN A 211 1.44 -23.93 4.86
N GLU A 212 0.35 -23.45 4.25
CA GLU A 212 0.28 -22.13 3.60
C GLU A 212 0.53 -20.97 4.57
N PHE A 213 0.03 -21.05 5.80
CA PHE A 213 0.24 -20.01 6.81
C PHE A 213 1.73 -19.83 7.11
N TRP A 214 2.43 -20.94 7.44
CA TRP A 214 3.85 -20.88 7.78
C TRP A 214 4.73 -20.57 6.56
N ALA A 215 4.34 -21.04 5.38
CA ALA A 215 5.00 -20.66 4.13
C ALA A 215 4.87 -19.16 3.86
N ASN A 216 3.71 -18.57 4.16
CA ASN A 216 3.52 -17.13 4.07
C ASN A 216 4.35 -16.37 5.11
N GLN A 217 4.42 -16.87 6.37
CA GLN A 217 5.30 -16.29 7.40
C GLN A 217 6.77 -16.29 6.97
N TRP A 218 7.24 -17.40 6.36
CA TRP A 218 8.59 -17.46 5.79
C TRP A 218 8.80 -16.46 4.66
N ARG A 219 7.83 -16.33 3.75
CA ARG A 219 7.90 -15.36 2.66
C ARG A 219 8.06 -13.93 3.18
N VAL A 220 7.23 -13.53 4.15
CA VAL A 220 7.24 -12.18 4.73
C VAL A 220 8.45 -11.95 5.62
N TYR A 221 8.65 -12.80 6.60
CA TYR A 221 9.61 -12.55 7.68
C TYR A 221 10.99 -13.16 7.41
N GLY A 222 11.07 -14.23 6.63
CA GLY A 222 12.34 -14.83 6.22
C GLY A 222 12.92 -14.17 4.98
N LEU A 223 12.12 -14.11 3.88
CA LEU A 223 12.59 -13.61 2.60
C LEU A 223 12.36 -12.11 2.38
N GLY A 224 11.55 -11.47 3.22
CA GLY A 224 11.18 -10.07 3.04
C GLY A 224 10.33 -9.82 1.77
N GLU A 225 9.63 -10.81 1.28
CA GLU A 225 8.76 -10.74 0.11
C GLU A 225 7.31 -10.44 0.51
N ILE A 226 6.52 -9.89 -0.43
CA ILE A 226 5.12 -9.58 -0.16
C ILE A 226 4.36 -10.85 0.19
N GLY A 227 3.76 -10.86 1.37
CA GLY A 227 2.94 -11.95 1.88
C GLY A 227 1.60 -12.08 1.15
N SER A 228 1.01 -13.25 1.24
CA SER A 228 -0.40 -13.44 0.95
C SER A 228 -1.21 -13.30 2.24
N ILE A 229 -2.36 -12.64 2.18
CA ILE A 229 -3.25 -12.55 3.33
C ILE A 229 -3.96 -13.90 3.50
N GLU A 230 -3.84 -14.47 4.70
CA GLU A 230 -4.61 -15.66 5.06
C GLU A 230 -6.11 -15.36 5.01
N GLY A 231 -6.89 -16.26 4.40
CA GLY A 231 -8.31 -16.05 4.24
C GLY A 231 -8.68 -15.12 3.09
N ARG A 232 -7.81 -14.91 2.08
CA ARG A 232 -8.18 -14.18 0.87
C ARG A 232 -9.45 -14.75 0.24
N VAL A 233 -10.33 -13.84 -0.15
CA VAL A 233 -11.62 -14.21 -0.76
C VAL A 233 -11.43 -14.75 -2.18
N PHE A 234 -10.53 -14.14 -2.97
CA PHE A 234 -10.28 -14.52 -4.36
C PHE A 234 -8.81 -14.88 -4.59
N THR A 235 -8.53 -16.15 -4.84
CA THR A 235 -7.18 -16.67 -5.07
C THR A 235 -6.95 -17.17 -6.49
N HIS A 236 -8.04 -17.26 -7.30
CA HIS A 236 -8.05 -17.92 -8.61
C HIS A 236 -8.11 -16.96 -9.81
N PHE A 237 -8.11 -15.63 -9.56
CA PHE A 237 -8.09 -14.65 -10.63
C PHE A 237 -6.77 -14.71 -11.41
N LYS A 238 -6.87 -14.63 -12.74
CA LYS A 238 -5.73 -14.73 -13.65
C LYS A 238 -5.57 -13.45 -14.45
N GLU A 239 -4.34 -13.10 -14.76
CA GLU A 239 -4.03 -11.95 -15.58
C GLU A 239 -4.12 -12.28 -17.07
N ILE A 240 -4.61 -11.31 -17.87
CA ILE A 240 -4.64 -11.37 -19.33
C ILE A 240 -4.09 -10.07 -19.91
N ASP A 241 -3.43 -10.15 -21.06
CA ASP A 241 -2.98 -8.98 -21.79
C ASP A 241 -4.16 -8.14 -22.29
N VAL A 242 -4.03 -6.79 -22.25
CA VAL A 242 -5.07 -5.85 -22.69
C VAL A 242 -5.48 -6.07 -24.15
N MET A 243 -4.52 -6.30 -25.04
CA MET A 243 -4.81 -6.51 -26.46
C MET A 243 -5.60 -7.81 -26.70
N ASN A 244 -5.38 -8.82 -25.86
CA ASN A 244 -6.17 -10.04 -25.90
C ASN A 244 -7.60 -9.80 -25.40
N PHE A 245 -7.78 -9.01 -24.32
CA PHE A 245 -9.10 -8.60 -23.85
C PHE A 245 -9.88 -7.83 -24.93
N LEU A 246 -9.26 -6.87 -25.60
CA LEU A 246 -9.92 -6.06 -26.64
C LEU A 246 -10.42 -6.91 -27.82
N LYS A 247 -9.70 -7.99 -28.19
CA LYS A 247 -10.06 -8.89 -29.29
C LYS A 247 -11.16 -9.90 -28.94
N LEU A 248 -11.58 -10.00 -27.68
CA LEU A 248 -12.63 -10.95 -27.29
C LEU A 248 -13.96 -10.59 -27.98
N PRO A 249 -14.68 -11.57 -28.57
CA PRO A 249 -15.86 -11.34 -29.42
C PRO A 249 -17.14 -11.09 -28.60
N PHE A 250 -17.04 -10.90 -27.28
CA PHE A 250 -18.17 -10.74 -26.39
C PHE A 250 -18.57 -9.27 -26.23
N LYS A 251 -19.86 -9.03 -25.99
CA LYS A 251 -20.38 -7.70 -25.73
C LYS A 251 -19.84 -7.16 -24.42
N SER A 252 -19.44 -5.88 -24.42
CA SER A 252 -18.99 -5.15 -23.23
C SER A 252 -20.18 -4.72 -22.36
N HIS A 253 -20.04 -4.88 -21.04
CA HIS A 253 -20.93 -4.40 -20.00
C HIS A 253 -20.07 -3.66 -18.96
N TYR A 254 -20.64 -2.70 -18.27
CA TYR A 254 -19.90 -1.83 -17.36
C TYR A 254 -20.45 -1.92 -15.94
N GLY A 255 -19.56 -2.10 -14.97
CA GLY A 255 -19.87 -2.12 -13.54
C GLY A 255 -19.34 -0.86 -12.86
N VAL A 256 -20.10 -0.31 -11.95
CA VAL A 256 -19.77 0.94 -11.28
C VAL A 256 -19.98 0.82 -9.78
N ASP A 257 -18.91 1.08 -9.03
CA ASP A 257 -18.95 1.33 -7.60
C ASP A 257 -18.55 2.78 -7.31
N TRP A 258 -19.42 3.52 -6.55
CA TRP A 258 -19.29 4.96 -6.40
C TRP A 258 -18.40 5.35 -5.22
N GLY A 259 -17.48 6.30 -5.41
CA GLY A 259 -16.66 6.81 -4.34
C GLY A 259 -16.27 8.28 -4.50
N VAL A 260 -16.70 9.13 -3.57
CA VAL A 260 -16.32 10.55 -3.52
C VAL A 260 -14.93 10.70 -2.92
N ASN A 261 -14.73 10.22 -1.70
CA ASN A 261 -13.45 10.20 -0.98
C ASN A 261 -12.73 8.84 -1.09
N HIS A 262 -13.51 7.78 -1.28
CA HIS A 262 -13.04 6.43 -1.56
C HIS A 262 -12.89 6.20 -3.06
N LYS A 263 -12.38 5.05 -3.47
CA LYS A 263 -12.21 4.74 -4.89
C LYS A 263 -13.55 4.67 -5.61
N PHE A 264 -13.65 5.38 -6.72
CA PHE A 264 -14.73 5.29 -7.69
C PHE A 264 -14.25 4.33 -8.78
N ALA A 265 -14.78 3.10 -8.75
CA ALA A 265 -14.37 2.05 -9.66
C ALA A 265 -15.31 1.95 -10.86
N ILE A 266 -14.74 1.90 -12.07
CA ILE A 266 -15.45 1.63 -13.31
C ILE A 266 -14.76 0.45 -14.00
N ILE A 267 -15.50 -0.65 -14.18
CA ILE A 267 -15.00 -1.88 -14.76
C ILE A 267 -15.77 -2.21 -16.04
N GLU A 268 -15.05 -2.41 -17.15
CA GLU A 268 -15.58 -3.07 -18.34
C GLU A 268 -15.49 -4.58 -18.18
N SER A 269 -16.52 -5.31 -18.59
CA SER A 269 -16.51 -6.77 -18.55
C SER A 269 -17.00 -7.37 -19.85
N LYS A 270 -16.46 -8.55 -20.17
CA LYS A 270 -16.93 -9.45 -21.22
C LYS A 270 -17.14 -10.82 -20.62
N TYR A 271 -18.21 -11.52 -21.00
CA TYR A 271 -18.58 -12.79 -20.39
C TYR A 271 -18.86 -13.84 -21.44
N ASP A 272 -18.11 -14.93 -21.35
CA ASP A 272 -18.34 -16.18 -22.10
C ASP A 272 -19.20 -17.11 -21.25
N ARG A 273 -20.44 -17.29 -21.66
CA ARG A 273 -21.41 -18.14 -20.96
C ARG A 273 -21.11 -19.63 -21.09
N ASP A 274 -20.56 -20.04 -22.24
CA ASP A 274 -20.32 -21.44 -22.54
C ASP A 274 -19.23 -22.04 -21.65
N THR A 275 -18.22 -21.26 -21.35
CA THR A 275 -17.09 -21.64 -20.48
C THR A 275 -17.21 -21.10 -19.05
N ASN A 276 -18.27 -20.36 -18.72
CA ASN A 276 -18.42 -19.64 -17.47
C ASN A 276 -17.19 -18.81 -17.13
N THR A 277 -16.68 -18.06 -18.13
CA THR A 277 -15.46 -17.25 -18.01
C THR A 277 -15.80 -15.76 -18.12
N ILE A 278 -15.38 -14.96 -17.14
CA ILE A 278 -15.54 -13.52 -17.15
C ILE A 278 -14.20 -12.82 -17.25
N PHE A 279 -14.16 -11.76 -18.04
CA PHE A 279 -12.99 -10.94 -18.27
C PHE A 279 -13.29 -9.52 -17.80
N TYR A 280 -12.42 -8.93 -16.99
CA TYR A 280 -12.53 -7.58 -16.45
C TYR A 280 -11.40 -6.69 -16.95
N HIS A 281 -11.75 -5.45 -17.25
CA HIS A 281 -10.81 -4.38 -17.57
C HIS A 281 -11.17 -3.14 -16.75
N GLU A 282 -10.25 -2.71 -15.90
CA GLU A 282 -10.43 -1.54 -15.06
C GLU A 282 -10.19 -0.26 -15.85
N LEU A 283 -11.22 0.57 -15.94
CA LEU A 283 -11.18 1.84 -16.65
C LEU A 283 -10.88 3.02 -15.71
N ASN A 284 -11.32 2.92 -14.45
CA ASN A 284 -11.06 3.93 -13.42
C ASN A 284 -10.98 3.29 -12.03
N TYR A 285 -10.00 3.74 -11.25
CA TYR A 285 -9.80 3.41 -9.83
C TYR A 285 -9.38 4.65 -9.02
N LYS A 286 -9.78 5.85 -9.46
CA LYS A 286 -9.56 7.10 -8.75
C LYS A 286 -10.87 7.57 -8.14
N SER A 287 -10.82 8.16 -6.94
CA SER A 287 -11.98 8.81 -6.34
C SER A 287 -12.45 10.00 -7.19
N GLU A 288 -13.69 10.45 -7.00
CA GLU A 288 -14.21 11.64 -7.66
C GLU A 288 -13.35 12.87 -7.33
N ASN A 289 -12.90 13.00 -6.08
CA ASN A 289 -12.02 14.10 -5.66
C ASN A 289 -10.64 14.04 -6.32
N GLU A 290 -10.05 12.85 -6.47
CA GLU A 290 -8.79 12.68 -7.23
C GLU A 290 -8.98 13.11 -8.70
N LEU A 291 -10.07 12.70 -9.34
CA LEU A 291 -10.38 13.08 -10.71
C LEU A 291 -10.59 14.60 -10.86
N ILE A 292 -11.30 15.23 -9.92
CA ILE A 292 -11.52 16.69 -9.93
C ILE A 292 -10.20 17.43 -9.76
N SER A 293 -9.31 16.97 -8.88
CA SER A 293 -8.02 17.63 -8.62
C SER A 293 -7.07 17.64 -9.82
N GLU A 294 -7.28 16.74 -10.77
CA GLU A 294 -6.51 16.68 -12.03
C GLU A 294 -7.02 17.64 -13.11
N LEU A 295 -8.16 18.31 -12.87
CA LEU A 295 -8.77 19.18 -13.85
C LEU A 295 -8.37 20.65 -13.64
N PRO A 296 -8.20 21.44 -14.73
CA PRO A 296 -8.06 22.87 -14.64
C PRO A 296 -9.29 23.54 -14.01
N SER A 297 -9.08 24.57 -13.18
CA SER A 297 -10.14 25.25 -12.43
C SER A 297 -11.30 25.78 -13.30
N GLU A 298 -11.00 26.22 -14.52
CA GLU A 298 -12.00 26.66 -15.52
C GLU A 298 -12.92 25.55 -16.01
N TYR A 299 -12.46 24.28 -15.98
CA TYR A 299 -13.27 23.13 -16.32
C TYR A 299 -14.24 22.75 -15.20
N ILE A 300 -13.83 22.93 -13.94
CA ILE A 300 -14.64 22.56 -12.77
C ILE A 300 -15.94 23.36 -12.73
N ALA A 301 -15.87 24.67 -13.00
CA ALA A 301 -17.05 25.55 -13.01
C ALA A 301 -18.09 25.12 -14.07
N LYS A 302 -17.64 24.82 -15.30
CA LYS A 302 -18.54 24.37 -16.39
C LYS A 302 -19.06 22.94 -16.19
N MET A 303 -18.31 22.11 -15.51
CA MET A 303 -18.65 20.71 -15.28
C MET A 303 -19.86 20.55 -14.37
N ASN A 304 -19.97 21.36 -13.31
CA ASN A 304 -21.08 21.28 -12.35
C ASN A 304 -22.45 21.56 -13.00
N GLU A 305 -22.49 22.40 -14.04
CA GLU A 305 -23.73 22.69 -14.81
C GLU A 305 -24.14 21.56 -15.76
N ASN A 306 -23.22 20.64 -16.10
CA ASN A 306 -23.34 19.65 -17.17
C ASN A 306 -23.19 18.20 -16.72
N GLY A 307 -23.70 17.83 -15.56
CA GLY A 307 -23.68 16.44 -15.05
C GLY A 307 -22.40 16.07 -14.29
N GLY A 308 -21.57 17.07 -13.97
CA GLY A 308 -20.42 16.94 -13.05
C GLY A 308 -19.36 15.96 -13.51
N ILE A 309 -18.55 15.53 -12.53
CA ILE A 309 -17.44 14.60 -12.76
C ILE A 309 -17.90 13.26 -13.32
N ILE A 310 -19.10 12.82 -12.99
CA ILE A 310 -19.68 11.56 -13.47
C ILE A 310 -19.77 11.55 -14.98
N ARG A 311 -20.49 12.53 -15.56
CA ARG A 311 -20.60 12.64 -17.01
C ARG A 311 -19.23 12.81 -17.68
N TYR A 312 -18.40 13.70 -17.14
CA TYR A 312 -17.05 13.94 -17.66
C TYR A 312 -16.24 12.64 -17.74
N THR A 313 -16.24 11.85 -16.68
CA THR A 313 -15.49 10.58 -16.63
C THR A 313 -15.99 9.60 -17.68
N PHE A 314 -17.30 9.43 -17.81
CA PHE A 314 -17.91 8.52 -18.78
C PHE A 314 -17.66 8.95 -20.24
N ASP A 315 -17.72 10.24 -20.52
CA ASP A 315 -17.40 10.79 -21.86
C ASP A 315 -15.90 10.64 -22.17
N LYS A 316 -15.00 10.92 -21.20
CA LYS A 316 -13.54 10.74 -21.31
C LYS A 316 -13.15 9.29 -21.56
N LEU A 317 -13.80 8.36 -20.89
CA LEU A 317 -13.58 6.91 -21.06
C LEU A 317 -14.29 6.36 -22.31
N GLN A 318 -15.00 7.19 -23.06
CA GLN A 318 -15.73 6.83 -24.28
C GLN A 318 -16.71 5.65 -24.10
N ILE A 319 -17.34 5.55 -22.92
CA ILE A 319 -18.32 4.49 -22.64
C ILE A 319 -19.52 4.67 -23.58
N PRO A 320 -19.88 3.64 -24.37
CA PRO A 320 -20.97 3.75 -25.34
C PRO A 320 -22.30 4.09 -24.68
N LYS A 321 -23.06 5.03 -25.28
CA LYS A 321 -24.36 5.46 -24.71
C LYS A 321 -25.40 4.33 -24.63
N ASN A 322 -25.32 3.34 -25.50
CA ASN A 322 -26.18 2.16 -25.52
C ASN A 322 -25.68 1.00 -24.67
N ALA A 323 -24.61 1.21 -23.88
CA ALA A 323 -24.04 0.18 -23.01
C ALA A 323 -24.95 -0.16 -21.85
N ASP A 324 -24.93 -1.43 -21.43
CA ASP A 324 -25.54 -1.87 -20.17
C ASP A 324 -24.59 -1.50 -19.03
N ILE A 325 -25.05 -0.65 -18.10
CA ILE A 325 -24.25 -0.15 -16.98
C ILE A 325 -24.92 -0.55 -15.67
N VAL A 326 -24.22 -1.33 -14.87
CA VAL A 326 -24.69 -1.88 -13.59
C VAL A 326 -24.02 -1.11 -12.47
N CYS A 327 -24.79 -0.34 -11.71
CA CYS A 327 -24.26 0.56 -10.69
C CYS A 327 -24.62 0.06 -9.29
N ASP A 328 -23.82 0.50 -8.32
CA ASP A 328 -24.26 0.52 -6.93
C ASP A 328 -25.57 1.32 -6.79
N CYS A 329 -26.57 0.73 -6.13
CA CYS A 329 -27.87 1.37 -5.91
C CYS A 329 -27.88 2.40 -4.78
N ALA A 330 -26.81 2.53 -4.00
CA ALA A 330 -26.74 3.46 -2.87
C ALA A 330 -26.78 4.94 -3.29
N ASN A 331 -26.46 5.25 -4.55
CA ASN A 331 -26.43 6.61 -5.10
C ASN A 331 -27.35 6.74 -6.34
N PRO A 332 -28.69 6.72 -6.16
CA PRO A 332 -29.62 6.76 -7.29
C PRO A 332 -29.54 8.05 -8.11
N GLU A 333 -29.14 9.17 -7.49
CA GLU A 333 -28.95 10.46 -8.17
C GLU A 333 -27.85 10.40 -9.24
N LYS A 334 -26.77 9.65 -9.00
CA LYS A 334 -25.68 9.47 -9.98
C LYS A 334 -26.15 8.64 -11.18
N ILE A 335 -27.02 7.64 -10.94
CA ILE A 335 -27.64 6.85 -12.01
C ILE A 335 -28.57 7.74 -12.85
N LEU A 336 -29.33 8.64 -12.22
CA LEU A 336 -30.19 9.60 -12.94
C LEU A 336 -29.35 10.57 -13.80
N ILE A 337 -28.18 11.01 -13.33
CA ILE A 337 -27.24 11.80 -14.12
C ILE A 337 -26.84 11.02 -15.39
N LEU A 338 -26.42 9.77 -15.27
CA LEU A 338 -26.05 8.95 -16.43
C LEU A 338 -27.20 8.86 -17.44
N ARG A 339 -28.41 8.54 -16.99
CA ARG A 339 -29.59 8.45 -17.86
C ARG A 339 -29.91 9.78 -18.54
N LYS A 340 -29.86 10.89 -17.81
CA LYS A 340 -30.10 12.24 -18.35
C LYS A 340 -29.14 12.59 -19.50
N TYR A 341 -27.91 12.08 -19.43
CA TYR A 341 -26.87 12.37 -20.42
C TYR A 341 -26.65 11.24 -21.46
N GLY A 342 -27.68 10.36 -21.63
CA GLY A 342 -27.79 9.42 -22.73
C GLY A 342 -27.39 7.98 -22.43
N TRP A 343 -26.94 7.65 -21.21
CA TRP A 343 -26.73 6.25 -20.80
C TRP A 343 -28.03 5.68 -20.19
N GLU A 344 -29.07 5.57 -21.02
CA GLU A 344 -30.41 5.19 -20.57
C GLU A 344 -30.50 3.81 -19.93
N ARG A 345 -29.55 2.92 -20.27
CA ARG A 345 -29.48 1.55 -19.77
C ARG A 345 -28.69 1.41 -18.47
N ALA A 346 -28.33 2.51 -17.81
CA ALA A 346 -27.74 2.52 -16.49
C ALA A 346 -28.80 2.19 -15.42
N TYR A 347 -28.48 1.27 -14.50
CA TYR A 347 -29.40 0.92 -13.41
C TYR A 347 -28.62 0.45 -12.17
N GLY A 348 -29.28 0.59 -11.00
CA GLY A 348 -28.76 0.11 -9.73
C GLY A 348 -29.08 -1.36 -9.49
N ILE A 349 -28.09 -2.11 -9.00
CA ILE A 349 -28.28 -3.51 -8.63
C ILE A 349 -28.81 -3.61 -7.19
N ALA A 350 -29.85 -4.44 -6.98
CA ALA A 350 -30.37 -4.66 -5.63
C ALA A 350 -29.38 -5.39 -4.73
N LYS A 351 -29.25 -4.90 -3.48
CA LYS A 351 -28.36 -5.43 -2.44
C LYS A 351 -29.17 -6.01 -1.25
N PRO A 352 -29.89 -7.12 -1.39
CA PRO A 352 -30.56 -7.75 -0.26
C PRO A 352 -29.54 -8.25 0.78
N LYS A 353 -29.99 -8.50 2.01
CA LYS A 353 -29.14 -9.07 3.06
C LYS A 353 -28.46 -10.35 2.56
N GLY A 354 -27.16 -10.51 2.81
CA GLY A 354 -26.35 -11.63 2.32
C GLY A 354 -25.91 -11.54 0.85
N SER A 355 -26.22 -10.42 0.16
CA SER A 355 -25.84 -10.25 -1.26
C SER A 355 -24.34 -10.19 -1.50
N ILE A 356 -23.55 -9.79 -0.51
CA ILE A 356 -22.08 -9.77 -0.58
C ILE A 356 -21.58 -11.20 -0.67
N MET A 357 -21.93 -12.05 0.30
CA MET A 357 -21.45 -13.43 0.35
C MET A 357 -21.95 -14.28 -0.82
N SER A 358 -23.23 -14.11 -1.21
CA SER A 358 -23.75 -14.80 -2.40
C SER A 358 -23.05 -14.37 -3.69
N GLY A 359 -22.71 -13.09 -3.82
CA GLY A 359 -21.94 -12.57 -4.95
C GLY A 359 -20.49 -13.05 -4.97
N ILE A 360 -19.86 -13.14 -3.80
CA ILE A 360 -18.51 -13.73 -3.64
C ILE A 360 -18.53 -15.19 -4.07
N SER A 361 -19.46 -15.99 -3.56
CA SER A 361 -19.59 -17.41 -3.93
C SER A 361 -19.80 -17.59 -5.44
N LEU A 362 -20.60 -16.70 -6.06
CA LEU A 362 -20.81 -16.72 -7.50
C LEU A 362 -19.54 -16.42 -8.29
N MET A 363 -18.72 -15.45 -7.84
CA MET A 363 -17.44 -15.13 -8.46
C MET A 363 -16.39 -16.25 -8.24
N GLN A 364 -16.39 -16.89 -7.07
CA GLN A 364 -15.52 -18.04 -6.79
C GLN A 364 -15.81 -19.24 -7.70
N GLY A 365 -17.08 -19.42 -8.09
CA GLY A 365 -17.49 -20.45 -9.06
C GLY A 365 -17.31 -20.07 -10.53
N THR A 366 -16.66 -18.93 -10.84
CA THR A 366 -16.47 -18.42 -12.21
C THR A 366 -14.98 -18.38 -12.55
N ASN A 367 -14.61 -18.70 -13.80
CA ASN A 367 -13.26 -18.46 -14.29
C ASN A 367 -13.06 -16.98 -14.51
N VAL A 368 -12.18 -16.34 -13.75
CA VAL A 368 -12.00 -14.89 -13.76
C VAL A 368 -10.64 -14.51 -14.32
N PHE A 369 -10.67 -13.61 -15.31
CA PHE A 369 -9.48 -12.95 -15.85
C PHE A 369 -9.60 -11.44 -15.68
N TYR A 370 -8.50 -10.76 -15.41
CA TYR A 370 -8.42 -9.30 -15.40
C TYR A 370 -7.21 -8.82 -16.21
N THR A 371 -7.31 -7.65 -16.79
CA THR A 371 -6.22 -7.13 -17.64
C THR A 371 -5.00 -6.71 -16.81
N SER A 372 -3.81 -6.82 -17.41
CA SER A 372 -2.52 -6.47 -16.78
C SER A 372 -2.44 -5.02 -16.28
N THR A 373 -3.27 -4.12 -16.80
CA THR A 373 -3.38 -2.72 -16.39
C THR A 373 -4.39 -2.46 -15.29
N SER A 374 -5.15 -3.46 -14.84
CA SER A 374 -6.18 -3.36 -13.79
C SER A 374 -5.55 -3.40 -12.40
N ASN A 375 -4.86 -2.33 -12.02
CA ASN A 375 -4.09 -2.27 -10.78
C ASN A 375 -4.97 -2.30 -9.52
N GLY A 376 -6.15 -1.70 -9.55
CA GLY A 376 -7.12 -1.74 -8.45
C GLY A 376 -7.64 -3.16 -8.23
N ILE A 377 -8.05 -3.88 -9.29
CA ILE A 377 -8.46 -5.28 -9.18
C ILE A 377 -7.33 -6.14 -8.62
N ARG A 378 -6.09 -5.97 -9.12
CA ARG A 378 -4.91 -6.68 -8.60
C ARG A 378 -4.68 -6.40 -7.13
N LEU A 379 -4.67 -5.11 -6.73
CA LEU A 379 -4.48 -4.69 -5.35
C LEU A 379 -5.55 -5.27 -4.43
N GLU A 380 -6.82 -5.13 -4.80
CA GLU A 380 -7.94 -5.58 -3.99
C GLU A 380 -8.01 -7.11 -3.90
N GLN A 381 -7.82 -7.83 -5.00
CA GLN A 381 -7.77 -9.29 -5.00
C GLN A 381 -6.66 -9.85 -4.09
N GLN A 382 -5.56 -9.14 -3.95
CA GLN A 382 -4.46 -9.53 -3.05
C GLN A 382 -4.76 -9.23 -1.58
N ASN A 383 -5.61 -8.27 -1.28
CA ASN A 383 -5.84 -7.75 0.07
C ASN A 383 -7.25 -8.03 0.63
N TYR A 384 -8.25 -8.29 -0.21
CA TYR A 384 -9.60 -8.59 0.21
C TYR A 384 -9.68 -9.97 0.85
N SER A 385 -10.07 -10.01 2.12
CA SER A 385 -10.04 -11.21 2.94
C SER A 385 -11.32 -11.35 3.79
N TYR A 386 -11.57 -12.55 4.24
CA TYR A 386 -12.52 -12.78 5.31
C TYR A 386 -12.07 -12.06 6.58
N ALA A 387 -13.03 -11.55 7.34
CA ALA A 387 -12.78 -10.93 8.64
C ALA A 387 -12.20 -11.98 9.62
N LYS A 388 -11.48 -11.50 10.63
CA LYS A 388 -11.01 -12.36 11.71
C LYS A 388 -11.63 -11.89 13.02
N ASP A 389 -12.03 -12.82 13.83
CA ASP A 389 -12.48 -12.56 15.19
C ASP A 389 -11.32 -12.08 16.10
N ARG A 390 -11.61 -11.76 17.35
CA ARG A 390 -10.59 -11.31 18.33
C ARG A 390 -9.52 -12.36 18.65
N LEU A 391 -9.77 -13.62 18.32
CA LEU A 391 -8.84 -14.75 18.52
C LEU A 391 -8.05 -15.06 17.23
N GLY A 392 -8.32 -14.33 16.12
CA GLY A 392 -7.66 -14.54 14.84
C GLY A 392 -8.29 -15.65 13.99
N THR A 393 -9.44 -16.19 14.38
CA THR A 393 -10.19 -17.18 13.60
C THR A 393 -10.91 -16.48 12.45
N ILE A 394 -10.89 -17.08 11.26
CA ILE A 394 -11.57 -16.55 10.08
C ILE A 394 -13.08 -16.61 10.30
N ASP A 395 -13.75 -15.47 10.11
CA ASP A 395 -15.21 -15.32 10.20
C ASP A 395 -15.86 -15.60 8.82
N ASP A 396 -17.18 -15.78 8.82
CA ASP A 396 -17.99 -15.89 7.59
C ASP A 396 -18.25 -14.52 6.95
N GLU A 397 -17.80 -13.41 7.57
CA GLU A 397 -17.90 -12.06 7.03
C GLU A 397 -16.58 -11.64 6.37
N VAL A 398 -16.63 -10.64 5.50
CA VAL A 398 -15.46 -10.07 4.84
C VAL A 398 -15.12 -8.68 5.39
N ILE A 399 -13.86 -8.27 5.25
CA ILE A 399 -13.45 -6.91 5.62
C ILE A 399 -14.17 -5.87 4.74
N ASP A 400 -14.47 -4.71 5.30
CA ASP A 400 -15.03 -3.56 4.56
C ASP A 400 -13.93 -2.62 4.07
N ASP A 401 -12.93 -3.19 3.38
CA ASP A 401 -11.79 -2.51 2.78
C ASP A 401 -11.31 -3.31 1.56
N PHE A 402 -10.64 -2.68 0.60
CA PHE A 402 -10.16 -3.33 -0.63
C PHE A 402 -11.27 -4.01 -1.44
N ASN A 403 -12.43 -3.37 -1.60
CA ASN A 403 -13.61 -3.98 -2.19
C ASN A 403 -14.25 -3.20 -3.36
N HIS A 404 -13.79 -2.00 -3.70
CA HIS A 404 -14.45 -1.13 -4.70
C HIS A 404 -14.47 -1.70 -6.11
N SER A 405 -13.31 -2.07 -6.67
CA SER A 405 -13.23 -2.73 -7.98
C SER A 405 -13.87 -4.11 -7.95
N LEU A 406 -13.67 -4.85 -6.85
CA LEU A 406 -14.27 -6.18 -6.66
C LEU A 406 -15.78 -6.11 -6.52
N ASP A 407 -16.33 -5.07 -5.91
CA ASP A 407 -17.77 -4.83 -5.83
C ASP A 407 -18.36 -4.51 -7.21
N ALA A 408 -17.71 -3.65 -8.00
CA ALA A 408 -18.10 -3.42 -9.39
C ALA A 408 -18.05 -4.71 -10.22
N CYS A 409 -17.02 -5.56 -10.05
CA CYS A 409 -16.93 -6.89 -10.65
C CYS A 409 -18.09 -7.81 -10.19
N ARG A 410 -18.41 -7.79 -8.91
CA ARG A 410 -19.49 -8.58 -8.31
C ARG A 410 -20.87 -8.17 -8.83
N TYR A 411 -21.10 -6.85 -9.03
CA TYR A 411 -22.34 -6.37 -9.65
C TYR A 411 -22.50 -6.88 -11.08
N LEU A 412 -21.42 -6.85 -11.88
CA LEU A 412 -21.41 -7.38 -13.23
C LEU A 412 -21.67 -8.89 -13.26
N ARG A 413 -21.01 -9.66 -12.40
CA ARG A 413 -21.22 -11.11 -12.36
C ARG A 413 -22.68 -11.45 -12.00
N LYS A 414 -23.27 -10.71 -11.05
CA LYS A 414 -24.67 -10.86 -10.68
C LYS A 414 -25.64 -10.46 -11.82
N HIS A 415 -25.30 -9.41 -12.58
CA HIS A 415 -26.05 -9.03 -13.77
C HIS A 415 -26.15 -10.17 -14.79
N PHE A 416 -25.04 -10.85 -15.07
CA PHE A 416 -25.02 -11.99 -16.00
C PHE A 416 -25.80 -13.20 -15.50
N GLU A 417 -25.92 -13.37 -14.19
CA GLU A 417 -26.73 -14.44 -13.60
C GLU A 417 -28.23 -14.18 -13.73
N THR A 418 -28.66 -12.92 -13.54
CA THR A 418 -30.08 -12.55 -13.51
C THR A 418 -30.71 -12.31 -14.87
N ARG A 419 -29.92 -12.06 -15.90
CA ARG A 419 -30.36 -11.87 -17.28
C ARG A 419 -29.94 -13.06 -18.14
N LYS A 420 -30.68 -14.17 -17.99
CA LYS A 420 -30.59 -15.38 -18.84
C LYS A 420 -31.07 -15.11 -20.24
#